data_4480ffc6cde7fcb687253c93f7af4237
#
_entry.id   4480ffc6cde7fcb687253c93f7af4237
#
_cell.length_a   1.000
_cell.length_b   1.000
_cell.length_c   1.000
_cell.angle_alpha   90.00
_cell.angle_beta   90.00
_cell.angle_gamma   90.00
#
_symmetry.space_group_name_H-M   'P 1'
#
loop_
_entity.id
_entity.type
_entity.pdbx_description
1 polymer ?
#
loop_
_entity_poly.entity_id
_entity_poly.type
_entity_poly.pdbx_seq_one_letter_code
_entity_poly.pdbx_strand_id
1 'polypeptide(L)'
;MNILKEEIHSSMQGLCDNVLELENVRFAGMISNFGNLYVGGFKDGITPYENDEARRSMYMKFALESNFRKDFDDSFGAFKYSTIQREKVSILTINICNYLLLVFVEPGVDLHALADRIQSIIDENESHDHNKQNLD
;
A
#
# COMPACT_ATOMS: atom_id res chain seq x y z
N MET A 1 7.72 -6.08 23.77
CA MET A 1 7.64 -4.93 22.85
C MET A 1 8.19 -5.21 21.46
N ASN A 2 9.33 -5.87 21.36
CA ASN A 2 9.89 -6.24 20.05
C ASN A 2 9.02 -7.23 19.30
N ILE A 3 8.36 -8.15 20.02
CA ILE A 3 7.51 -9.19 19.44
C ILE A 3 6.33 -8.54 18.69
N LEU A 4 5.70 -7.53 19.28
CA LEU A 4 4.57 -6.85 18.65
C LEU A 4 4.98 -6.12 17.38
N LYS A 5 6.13 -5.46 17.37
CA LYS A 5 6.66 -4.81 16.18
C LYS A 5 6.98 -5.81 15.08
N GLU A 6 7.56 -6.95 15.45
CA GLU A 6 7.88 -8.01 14.51
C GLU A 6 6.61 -8.61 13.89
N GLU A 7 5.55 -8.79 14.67
CA GLU A 7 4.28 -9.30 14.19
C GLU A 7 3.62 -8.32 13.21
N ILE A 8 3.63 -7.03 13.52
CA ILE A 8 3.10 -5.98 12.64
C ILE A 8 3.92 -5.94 11.34
N HIS A 9 5.24 -5.99 11.45
CA HIS A 9 6.13 -6.00 10.29
C HIS A 9 5.84 -7.21 9.39
N SER A 10 5.73 -8.41 9.98
CA SER A 10 5.45 -9.64 9.24
C SER A 10 4.08 -9.59 8.58
N SER A 11 3.08 -9.06 9.26
CA SER A 11 1.73 -8.91 8.74
C SER A 11 1.69 -7.99 7.52
N MET A 12 2.36 -6.85 7.60
CA MET A 12 2.44 -5.89 6.50
C MET A 12 3.25 -6.44 5.33
N GLN A 13 4.35 -7.15 5.61
CA GLN A 13 5.13 -7.79 4.55
C GLN A 13 4.29 -8.85 3.83
N GLY A 14 3.55 -9.66 4.57
CA GLY A 14 2.65 -10.66 3.99
C GLY A 14 1.57 -10.04 3.11
N LEU A 15 1.01 -8.92 3.54
CA LEU A 15 0.04 -8.17 2.73
C LEU A 15 0.66 -7.71 1.41
N CYS A 16 1.85 -7.12 1.46
CA CYS A 16 2.55 -6.66 0.26
C CYS A 16 2.88 -7.84 -0.67
N ASP A 17 3.31 -8.96 -0.10
CA ASP A 17 3.61 -10.16 -0.89
C ASP A 17 2.37 -10.67 -1.62
N ASN A 18 1.23 -10.70 -0.94
CA ASN A 18 -0.03 -11.14 -1.55
C ASN A 18 -0.50 -10.20 -2.65
N VAL A 19 -0.34 -8.89 -2.46
CA VAL A 19 -0.69 -7.91 -3.50
C VAL A 19 0.24 -8.07 -4.71
N LEU A 20 1.53 -8.32 -4.47
CA LEU A 20 2.51 -8.53 -5.55
C LEU A 20 2.20 -9.75 -6.41
N GLU A 21 1.50 -10.75 -5.88
CA GLU A 21 1.10 -11.93 -6.65
C GLU A 21 0.00 -11.64 -7.66
N LEU A 22 -0.71 -10.53 -7.52
CA LEU A 22 -1.77 -10.17 -8.45
C LEU A 22 -1.19 -9.84 -9.83
N GLU A 23 -1.94 -10.22 -10.87
CA GLU A 23 -1.54 -9.96 -12.24
C GLU A 23 -1.38 -8.47 -12.48
N ASN A 24 -0.36 -8.11 -13.24
CA ASN A 24 -0.07 -6.72 -13.66
C ASN A 24 0.43 -5.80 -12.55
N VAL A 25 0.60 -6.29 -11.32
CA VAL A 25 1.20 -5.50 -10.25
C VAL A 25 2.71 -5.50 -10.41
N ARG A 26 3.32 -4.31 -10.36
CA ARG A 26 4.77 -4.11 -10.48
C ARG A 26 5.45 -3.90 -9.14
N PHE A 27 4.76 -3.25 -8.21
CA PHE A 27 5.30 -2.84 -6.92
C PHE A 27 4.16 -2.82 -5.91
N ALA A 28 4.43 -3.26 -4.69
CA ALA A 28 3.53 -3.08 -3.55
C ALA A 28 4.38 -2.80 -2.32
N GLY A 29 4.15 -1.67 -1.68
CA GLY A 29 4.93 -1.28 -0.51
C GLY A 29 4.12 -0.44 0.47
N MET A 30 4.43 -0.59 1.75
CA MET A 30 3.84 0.22 2.82
C MET A 30 4.77 1.38 3.11
N ILE A 31 4.25 2.59 2.97
CA ILE A 31 4.98 3.82 3.18
C ILE A 31 4.55 4.44 4.52
N SER A 32 5.51 4.84 5.34
CA SER A 32 5.23 5.49 6.61
C SER A 32 4.71 6.91 6.43
N ASN A 33 4.19 7.53 7.50
CA ASN A 33 3.77 8.94 7.51
C ASN A 33 4.89 9.90 7.10
N PHE A 34 6.14 9.47 7.24
CA PHE A 34 7.31 10.30 6.92
C PHE A 34 7.85 10.02 5.51
N GLY A 35 7.18 9.15 4.76
CA GLY A 35 7.58 8.87 3.39
C GLY A 35 8.69 7.84 3.23
N ASN A 36 8.88 6.98 4.23
CA ASN A 36 9.87 5.91 4.17
C ASN A 36 9.21 4.59 3.82
N LEU A 37 9.84 3.81 2.96
CA LEU A 37 9.39 2.45 2.67
C LEU A 37 9.64 1.59 3.91
N TYR A 38 8.55 1.03 4.46
CA TYR A 38 8.62 0.18 5.64
C TYR A 38 8.79 -1.29 5.25
N VAL A 39 7.95 -1.80 4.36
CA VAL A 39 8.01 -3.17 3.83
C VAL A 39 7.58 -3.16 2.37
N GLY A 40 7.87 -4.23 1.65
CA GLY A 40 7.46 -4.40 0.26
C GLY A 40 8.54 -4.01 -0.71
N GLY A 41 8.19 -3.94 -1.97
CA GLY A 41 9.12 -3.61 -3.04
C GLY A 41 8.59 -4.01 -4.41
N PHE A 42 9.48 -4.09 -5.37
CA PHE A 42 9.14 -4.46 -6.74
C PHE A 42 9.00 -5.98 -6.87
N LYS A 43 8.11 -6.39 -7.76
CA LYS A 43 8.01 -7.80 -8.18
C LYS A 43 9.33 -8.22 -8.80
N ASP A 44 9.73 -9.48 -8.60
CA ASP A 44 10.94 -10.02 -9.18
C ASP A 44 10.92 -9.85 -10.70
N GLY A 45 12.06 -9.44 -11.26
CA GLY A 45 12.20 -9.25 -12.70
C GLY A 45 11.73 -7.92 -13.23
N ILE A 46 11.12 -7.09 -12.39
CA ILE A 46 10.66 -5.75 -12.78
C ILE A 46 11.80 -4.75 -12.57
N THR A 47 12.08 -3.97 -13.61
CA THR A 47 13.03 -2.87 -13.54
C THR A 47 12.26 -1.57 -13.32
N PRO A 48 12.54 -0.81 -12.25
CA PRO A 48 11.87 0.48 -12.02
C PRO A 48 12.14 1.46 -13.17
N TYR A 49 11.16 2.29 -13.49
CA TYR A 49 11.34 3.38 -14.46
C TYR A 49 12.11 4.55 -13.88
N GLU A 50 12.01 4.74 -12.57
CA GLU A 50 12.61 5.88 -11.86
C GLU A 50 13.89 5.47 -11.13
N ASN A 51 14.78 6.44 -10.86
CA ASN A 51 15.95 6.21 -10.02
C ASN A 51 15.58 6.30 -8.53
N ASP A 52 16.53 5.95 -7.67
CA ASP A 52 16.30 5.88 -6.22
C ASP A 52 15.93 7.23 -5.60
N GLU A 53 16.56 8.31 -6.08
CA GLU A 53 16.29 9.65 -5.58
C GLU A 53 14.87 10.10 -5.93
N ALA A 54 14.45 9.87 -7.16
CA ALA A 54 13.10 10.20 -7.62
C ALA A 54 12.05 9.38 -6.83
N ARG A 55 12.37 8.11 -6.56
CA ARG A 55 11.46 7.24 -5.79
C ARG A 55 11.29 7.73 -4.37
N ARG A 56 12.37 8.09 -3.69
CA ARG A 56 12.28 8.63 -2.33
C ARG A 56 11.48 9.92 -2.28
N SER A 57 11.69 10.80 -3.25
CA SER A 57 10.92 12.06 -3.36
C SER A 57 9.43 11.77 -3.55
N MET A 58 9.10 10.78 -4.37
CA MET A 58 7.71 10.38 -4.62
C MET A 58 7.04 9.85 -3.35
N TYR A 59 7.73 9.01 -2.58
CA TYR A 59 7.20 8.48 -1.32
C TYR A 59 6.84 9.60 -0.35
N MET A 60 7.72 10.61 -0.24
CA MET A 60 7.47 11.76 0.63
C MET A 60 6.26 12.56 0.19
N LYS A 61 6.10 12.76 -1.11
CA LYS A 61 4.95 13.50 -1.66
C LYS A 61 3.64 12.75 -1.42
N PHE A 62 3.62 11.44 -1.62
CA PHE A 62 2.42 10.64 -1.35
C PHE A 62 2.06 10.64 0.14
N ALA A 63 3.05 10.53 1.01
CA ALA A 63 2.82 10.58 2.46
C ALA A 63 2.24 11.93 2.87
N LEU A 64 2.75 13.02 2.31
CA LEU A 64 2.26 14.37 2.59
C LEU A 64 0.81 14.54 2.13
N GLU A 65 0.50 14.10 0.91
CA GLU A 65 -0.87 14.15 0.38
C GLU A 65 -1.83 13.34 1.25
N SER A 66 -1.41 12.16 1.68
CA SER A 66 -2.22 11.30 2.55
C SER A 66 -2.55 12.00 3.87
N ASN A 67 -1.58 12.70 4.45
CA ASN A 67 -1.80 13.43 5.70
C ASN A 67 -2.80 14.59 5.52
N PHE A 68 -2.74 15.30 4.40
CA PHE A 68 -3.69 16.38 4.12
C PHE A 68 -5.12 15.87 3.93
N ARG A 69 -5.28 14.69 3.34
CA ARG A 69 -6.62 14.12 3.12
C ARG A 69 -7.37 13.84 4.41
N LYS A 70 -6.66 13.54 5.49
CA LYS A 70 -7.25 13.26 6.81
C LYS A 70 -8.04 14.46 7.35
N ASP A 71 -7.69 15.66 6.95
CA ASP A 71 -8.38 16.89 7.39
C ASP A 71 -9.83 16.92 6.95
N PHE A 72 -10.22 16.12 5.96
CA PHE A 72 -11.57 16.08 5.42
C PHE A 72 -12.39 14.87 5.88
N ASP A 73 -11.83 14.03 6.73
CA ASP A 73 -12.52 12.81 7.19
C ASP A 73 -13.82 13.12 7.91
N ASP A 74 -13.85 14.17 8.73
CA ASP A 74 -15.05 14.55 9.48
C ASP A 74 -16.17 15.03 8.56
N SER A 75 -15.83 15.72 7.48
CA SER A 75 -16.84 16.30 6.57
C SER A 75 -17.30 15.33 5.50
N PHE A 76 -16.40 14.50 4.99
CA PHE A 76 -16.67 13.65 3.81
C PHE A 76 -16.62 12.14 4.12
N GLY A 77 -16.28 11.77 5.35
CA GLY A 77 -16.03 10.37 5.69
C GLY A 77 -14.60 9.98 5.42
N ALA A 78 -14.21 8.81 5.90
CA ALA A 78 -12.84 8.32 5.75
C ALA A 78 -12.46 8.16 4.28
N PHE A 79 -11.22 8.48 3.96
CA PHE A 79 -10.67 8.32 2.62
C PHE A 79 -10.52 6.83 2.28
N LYS A 80 -10.95 6.42 1.11
CA LYS A 80 -10.87 5.02 0.68
C LYS A 80 -9.61 4.71 -0.10
N TYR A 81 -9.45 5.32 -1.27
CA TYR A 81 -8.26 5.10 -2.09
C TYR A 81 -8.12 6.20 -3.13
N SER A 82 -6.92 6.32 -3.71
CA SER A 82 -6.69 7.22 -4.85
C SER A 82 -6.07 6.44 -6.01
N THR A 83 -6.30 6.93 -7.21
CA THR A 83 -5.71 6.37 -8.43
C THR A 83 -5.07 7.47 -9.25
N ILE A 84 -3.91 7.14 -9.86
CA ILE A 84 -3.22 8.03 -10.79
C ILE A 84 -2.90 7.21 -12.03
N GLN A 85 -3.35 7.67 -13.20
CA GLN A 85 -3.08 7.01 -14.45
C GLN A 85 -2.03 7.78 -15.23
N ARG A 86 -0.93 7.13 -15.56
CA ARG A 86 0.13 7.69 -16.40
C ARG A 86 0.35 6.78 -17.61
N GLU A 87 1.15 7.21 -18.56
CA GLU A 87 1.36 6.45 -19.80
C GLU A 87 1.99 5.09 -19.56
N LYS A 88 2.98 5.02 -18.67
CA LYS A 88 3.77 3.79 -18.47
C LYS A 88 3.38 3.00 -17.23
N VAL A 89 2.67 3.62 -16.29
CA VAL A 89 2.33 3.01 -15.01
C VAL A 89 1.08 3.66 -14.45
N SER A 90 0.24 2.87 -13.80
CA SER A 90 -0.86 3.38 -12.98
C SER A 90 -0.53 3.14 -11.52
N ILE A 91 -0.99 4.04 -10.65
CA ILE A 91 -0.65 4.02 -9.23
C ILE A 91 -1.93 4.03 -8.41
N LEU A 92 -2.02 3.12 -7.45
CA LEU A 92 -3.12 3.04 -6.51
C LEU A 92 -2.57 3.27 -5.11
N THR A 93 -3.23 4.10 -4.31
CA THR A 93 -2.87 4.31 -2.91
C THR A 93 -4.04 4.02 -2.01
N ILE A 94 -3.80 3.26 -0.94
CA ILE A 94 -4.83 2.90 0.05
C ILE A 94 -4.26 3.20 1.43
N ASN A 95 -5.02 3.94 2.25
CA ASN A 95 -4.59 4.23 3.63
C ASN A 95 -4.90 3.03 4.52
N ILE A 96 -3.90 2.58 5.28
CA ILE A 96 -4.04 1.48 6.24
C ILE A 96 -3.42 1.94 7.56
N CYS A 97 -4.27 2.27 8.53
CA CYS A 97 -3.83 2.84 9.81
C CYS A 97 -2.96 4.08 9.56
N ASN A 98 -1.73 4.08 10.03
CA ASN A 98 -0.80 5.21 9.85
C ASN A 98 0.14 5.02 8.66
N TYR A 99 -0.14 4.03 7.82
CA TYR A 99 0.67 3.72 6.64
C TYR A 99 -0.14 3.92 5.37
N LEU A 100 0.58 4.07 4.28
CA LEU A 100 0.01 4.15 2.95
C LEU A 100 0.47 2.95 2.14
N LEU A 101 -0.47 2.12 1.69
CA LEU A 101 -0.16 1.05 0.74
C LEU A 101 -0.06 1.68 -0.65
N LEU A 102 1.10 1.58 -1.26
CA LEU A 102 1.39 2.12 -2.59
C LEU A 102 1.55 0.96 -3.55
N VAL A 103 0.77 0.96 -4.63
CA VAL A 103 0.75 -0.13 -5.61
C VAL A 103 0.96 0.45 -7.00
N PHE A 104 1.98 -0.05 -7.71
CA PHE A 104 2.21 0.30 -9.12
C PHE A 104 1.75 -0.85 -9.99
N VAL A 105 1.01 -0.55 -11.05
CA VAL A 105 0.48 -1.57 -11.97
C VAL A 105 0.71 -1.15 -13.42
N GLU A 106 0.64 -2.14 -14.31
CA GLU A 106 0.70 -1.88 -15.74
C GLU A 106 -0.46 -0.98 -16.18
N PRO A 107 -0.27 -0.14 -17.23
CA PRO A 107 -1.36 0.71 -17.73
C PRO A 107 -2.52 -0.13 -18.26
N GLY A 108 -3.72 0.41 -18.21
CA GLY A 108 -4.91 -0.24 -18.76
C GLY A 108 -5.63 -1.19 -17.83
N VAL A 109 -5.13 -1.33 -16.60
CA VAL A 109 -5.80 -2.15 -15.56
C VAL A 109 -7.02 -1.41 -15.04
N ASP A 110 -8.11 -2.15 -14.78
CA ASP A 110 -9.29 -1.61 -14.10
C ASP A 110 -8.93 -1.35 -12.62
N LEU A 111 -8.62 -0.10 -12.31
CA LEU A 111 -8.12 0.29 -10.99
C LEU A 111 -9.20 0.17 -9.89
N HIS A 112 -10.46 0.37 -10.25
CA HIS A 112 -11.55 0.22 -9.28
C HIS A 112 -11.69 -1.25 -8.87
N ALA A 113 -11.70 -2.15 -9.84
CA ALA A 113 -11.76 -3.59 -9.57
C ALA A 113 -10.53 -4.05 -8.77
N LEU A 114 -9.35 -3.52 -9.11
CA LEU A 114 -8.13 -3.83 -8.39
C LEU A 114 -8.20 -3.33 -6.94
N ALA A 115 -8.71 -2.12 -6.72
CA ALA A 115 -8.87 -1.58 -5.37
C ALA A 115 -9.79 -2.47 -4.52
N ASP A 116 -10.90 -2.93 -5.10
CA ASP A 116 -11.82 -3.85 -4.41
C ASP A 116 -11.13 -5.17 -4.07
N ARG A 117 -10.35 -5.71 -5.00
CA ARG A 117 -9.61 -6.96 -4.79
C ARG A 117 -8.58 -6.80 -3.67
N ILE A 118 -7.84 -5.69 -3.68
CA ILE A 118 -6.83 -5.42 -2.65
C ILE A 118 -7.51 -5.20 -1.29
N GLN A 119 -8.66 -4.52 -1.26
CA GLN A 119 -9.40 -4.33 -0.01
C GLN A 119 -9.81 -5.68 0.59
N SER A 120 -10.21 -6.64 -0.24
CA SER A 120 -10.50 -7.99 0.22
C SER A 120 -9.28 -8.67 0.83
N ILE A 121 -8.12 -8.50 0.23
CA ILE A 121 -6.85 -9.03 0.76
C ILE A 121 -6.53 -8.38 2.12
N ILE A 122 -6.74 -7.08 2.25
CA ILE A 122 -6.53 -6.35 3.50
C ILE A 122 -7.45 -6.90 4.59
N ASP A 123 -8.73 -7.08 4.27
CA ASP A 123 -9.73 -7.57 5.21
C ASP A 123 -9.42 -9.00 5.67
N GLU A 124 -8.99 -9.87 4.76
CA GLU A 124 -8.55 -11.23 5.09
C GLU A 124 -7.34 -11.22 6.01
N ASN A 125 -6.39 -10.34 5.73
CA ASN A 125 -5.17 -10.20 6.52
C ASN A 125 -5.49 -9.73 7.95
N GLU A 126 -6.34 -8.73 8.10
CA GLU A 126 -6.78 -8.22 9.41
C GLU A 126 -7.54 -9.28 10.19
N SER A 127 -8.46 -10.00 9.54
CA SER A 127 -9.23 -11.07 10.15
C SER A 127 -8.34 -12.20 10.66
N HIS A 128 -7.31 -12.57 9.88
CA HIS A 128 -6.34 -13.60 10.27
C HIS A 128 -5.53 -13.16 11.49
N ASP A 129 -5.07 -11.92 11.50
CA ASP A 129 -4.30 -11.35 12.61
C ASP A 129 -5.16 -11.26 13.89
N HIS A 130 -6.42 -10.86 13.75
CA HIS A 130 -7.36 -10.80 14.86
C HIS A 130 -7.59 -12.18 15.46
N ASN A 131 -7.77 -13.20 14.62
CA ASN A 131 -7.96 -14.58 15.06
C ASN A 131 -6.73 -15.11 15.80
N LYS A 132 -5.53 -14.77 15.34
CA LYS A 132 -4.29 -15.14 16.04
C LYS A 132 -4.21 -14.52 17.42
N GLN A 133 -4.62 -13.27 17.56
CA GLN A 133 -4.62 -12.57 18.85
C GLN A 133 -5.63 -13.17 19.82
N ASN A 134 -6.74 -13.66 19.31
CA ASN A 134 -7.81 -14.24 20.14
C ASN A 134 -7.54 -15.68 20.58
N LEU A 135 -6.56 -16.34 20.01
CA LEU A 135 -6.17 -17.72 20.38
C LEU A 135 -5.34 -17.80 21.64
N ASP A 136 -4.86 -16.67 22.14
CA ASP A 136 -4.16 -16.59 23.39
C ASP A 136 -5.13 -16.29 24.54
#